data_13231e3e5c18f517b3c72fcb2baee8e7
#
_entry.id   13231e3e5c18f517b3c72fcb2baee8e7
#
_cell.length_a   1.000
_cell.length_b   1.000
_cell.length_c   1.000
_cell.angle_alpha   90.00
_cell.angle_beta   90.00
_cell.angle_gamma   90.00
#
_symmetry.space_group_name_H-M   'P 1'
#
loop_
_entity.id
_entity.type
_entity.pdbx_description
1 polymer ?
#
loop_
_entity_poly.entity_id
_entity_poly.type
_entity_poly.pdbx_seq_one_letter_code
_entity_poly.pdbx_strand_id
1 'polypeptide(L)'
;MALKLSILSVPKQCQSCMTLLTGLGMQCSGRHLSHMHEAIMYSCLPTRKKKKRKKKGGRRKKRKKERGYKPDLIWSDGEWECPDTYWNSTHFLAWLYNDSPIKDEVVVNDRWGKNCSCHHGGYYNCQDKFVPESLPNHKWEMCTSLDKWSWGYRRDMKLADVLSESEIIAELVQTVSLGGNYLLNIGPTKDGLIIPIFQERLLAVGKWLQVSGEAIYASKPWRVQLEKNETSVWYTSKDSAVYAIFLQWPEGEVLYLKSPKATSTTRVTMLGLEGDLKWSKDAYEDLRISLPQLPPSALPVEFAWTVKLEGVK
;
A
#
# COMPACT_ATOMS: atom_id res chain seq x y z
N MET A 1 7.94 4.26 -1.75
CA MET A 1 6.64 3.70 -1.34
C MET A 1 6.57 2.28 -1.89
N ALA A 2 6.37 1.29 -1.08
CA ALA A 2 6.36 -0.10 -1.52
C ALA A 2 4.93 -0.63 -1.41
N LEU A 3 4.47 -1.32 -2.44
CA LEU A 3 3.27 -2.13 -2.36
C LEU A 3 3.55 -3.24 -1.36
N LYS A 4 2.93 -3.21 -0.18
CA LYS A 4 3.03 -4.29 0.80
C LYS A 4 1.81 -5.18 0.66
N LEU A 5 2.04 -6.40 0.21
CA LEU A 5 1.06 -7.46 0.32
C LEU A 5 1.14 -7.99 1.75
N SER A 6 0.11 -7.79 2.55
CA SER A 6 0.04 -8.31 3.91
C SER A 6 -0.99 -9.42 3.99
N ILE A 7 -0.60 -10.57 4.53
CA ILE A 7 -1.50 -11.69 4.81
C ILE A 7 -2.05 -11.48 6.22
N LEU A 8 -3.34 -11.12 6.32
CA LEU A 8 -4.01 -10.73 7.56
C LEU A 8 -4.51 -11.91 8.41
N SER A 9 -4.15 -13.15 8.12
CA SER A 9 -4.47 -14.25 9.01
C SER A 9 -3.27 -15.17 9.20
N VAL A 10 -2.75 -15.18 10.40
CA VAL A 10 -1.74 -16.17 10.83
C VAL A 10 -2.49 -17.34 11.43
N PRO A 11 -2.23 -18.61 11.02
CA PRO A 11 -2.80 -19.78 11.67
C PRO A 11 -2.45 -19.79 13.17
N LYS A 12 -3.40 -20.23 14.02
CA LYS A 12 -3.25 -20.33 15.50
C LYS A 12 -2.01 -21.11 16.00
N GLN A 13 -1.17 -21.61 15.12
CA GLN A 13 0.01 -22.44 15.44
C GLN A 13 1.35 -21.71 15.30
N CYS A 14 1.39 -20.41 15.05
CA CYS A 14 2.67 -19.70 15.02
C CYS A 14 3.13 -19.39 16.46
N GLN A 15 3.81 -20.35 17.08
CA GLN A 15 4.46 -20.22 18.40
C GLN A 15 5.42 -19.01 18.50
N SER A 16 5.91 -18.51 17.37
CA SER A 16 6.81 -17.36 17.30
C SER A 16 6.14 -16.04 17.73
N CYS A 17 4.83 -15.87 17.50
CA CYS A 17 4.11 -14.66 17.93
C CYS A 17 3.91 -14.62 19.44
N MET A 18 3.70 -15.77 20.09
CA MET A 18 3.58 -15.85 21.56
C MET A 18 4.89 -15.51 22.29
N THR A 19 6.03 -15.87 21.70
CA THR A 19 7.34 -15.59 22.29
C THR A 19 7.67 -14.09 22.31
N LEU A 20 7.10 -13.31 21.42
CA LEU A 20 7.32 -11.87 21.34
C LEU A 20 6.61 -11.12 22.47
N LEU A 21 5.37 -11.49 22.80
CA LEU A 21 4.60 -10.88 23.90
C LEU A 21 5.23 -11.20 25.26
N THR A 22 5.76 -12.41 25.45
CA THR A 22 6.46 -12.80 26.68
C THR A 22 7.84 -12.19 26.80
N GLY A 23 8.54 -11.94 25.66
CA GLY A 23 9.84 -11.26 25.61
C GLY A 23 9.80 -9.79 26.00
N LEU A 24 8.64 -9.15 25.90
CA LEU A 24 8.40 -7.75 26.28
C LEU A 24 8.04 -7.57 27.77
N GLY A 25 8.07 -8.64 28.58
CA GLY A 25 7.77 -8.57 30.03
C GLY A 25 6.28 -8.35 30.35
N MET A 26 5.38 -8.49 29.38
CA MET A 26 3.94 -8.42 29.61
C MET A 26 3.43 -9.72 30.22
N GLN A 27 3.17 -9.72 31.51
CA GLN A 27 2.43 -10.80 32.20
C GLN A 27 0.93 -10.59 31.94
N CYS A 28 0.37 -11.36 31.04
CA CYS A 28 -1.07 -11.41 30.85
C CYS A 28 -1.70 -12.40 31.81
N SER A 29 -2.59 -11.94 32.72
CA SER A 29 -3.42 -12.83 33.51
C SER A 29 -4.44 -13.53 32.60
N GLY A 30 -4.51 -14.87 32.74
CA GLY A 30 -5.06 -15.82 31.75
C GLY A 30 -6.56 -15.80 31.43
N ARG A 31 -7.27 -14.69 31.58
CA ARG A 31 -8.71 -14.60 31.21
C ARG A 31 -9.05 -13.70 30.01
N HIS A 32 -8.15 -12.87 29.52
CA HIS A 32 -8.40 -11.95 28.39
C HIS A 32 -7.59 -12.23 27.14
N LEU A 33 -6.86 -13.35 27.10
CA LEU A 33 -6.02 -13.73 25.95
C LEU A 33 -6.79 -14.10 24.68
N SER A 34 -8.10 -14.38 24.76
CA SER A 34 -8.87 -14.83 23.59
C SER A 34 -9.16 -13.73 22.57
N HIS A 35 -9.20 -12.47 22.98
CA HIS A 35 -9.51 -11.34 22.07
C HIS A 35 -8.25 -10.61 21.58
N MET A 36 -7.12 -10.69 22.28
CA MET A 36 -5.86 -10.09 21.81
C MET A 36 -5.15 -10.88 20.71
N HIS A 37 -5.57 -12.11 20.36
CA HIS A 37 -4.91 -12.95 19.38
C HIS A 37 -5.12 -12.51 17.91
N GLU A 38 -6.03 -11.60 17.65
CA GLU A 38 -6.29 -11.09 16.30
C GLU A 38 -5.57 -9.77 16.01
N ALA A 39 -5.01 -9.13 17.01
CA ALA A 39 -4.66 -7.71 16.96
C ALA A 39 -3.22 -7.34 16.59
N ILE A 40 -2.28 -8.27 16.44
CA ILE A 40 -0.90 -7.89 16.15
C ILE A 40 -0.37 -8.58 14.90
N MET A 41 -0.23 -7.82 13.84
CA MET A 41 0.38 -8.28 12.61
C MET A 41 1.80 -7.77 12.44
N TYR A 42 2.69 -8.70 12.14
CA TYR A 42 4.08 -8.41 11.84
C TYR A 42 4.35 -8.56 10.35
N SER A 43 4.86 -7.54 9.71
CA SER A 43 5.48 -7.70 8.41
C SER A 43 6.96 -8.04 8.61
N CYS A 44 7.32 -9.31 8.41
CA CYS A 44 8.73 -9.72 8.35
C CYS A 44 9.27 -9.42 6.94
N LEU A 45 10.08 -8.40 6.80
CA LEU A 45 10.94 -8.22 5.63
C LEU A 45 12.27 -8.92 5.86
N PRO A 46 12.87 -9.57 4.85
CA PRO A 46 14.19 -10.18 5.00
C PRO A 46 15.26 -9.09 5.23
N THR A 47 15.90 -9.12 6.36
CA THR A 47 17.01 -8.23 6.71
C THR A 47 18.16 -8.37 5.69
N ARG A 48 18.62 -7.27 5.11
CA ARG A 48 19.84 -7.20 4.29
C ARG A 48 21.01 -7.84 5.02
N LYS A 49 21.59 -8.91 4.45
CA LYS A 49 22.77 -9.58 4.98
C LYS A 49 23.96 -8.63 4.99
N LYS A 50 24.33 -8.05 6.14
CA LYS A 50 25.63 -7.39 6.32
C LYS A 50 26.75 -8.45 6.31
N LYS A 51 27.73 -8.33 5.42
CA LYS A 51 28.93 -9.17 5.34
C LYS A 51 29.69 -9.12 6.67
N LYS A 52 29.85 -10.26 7.32
CA LYS A 52 30.66 -10.41 8.55
C LYS A 52 32.15 -10.34 8.22
N ARG A 53 32.85 -9.38 8.82
CA ARG A 53 34.29 -9.42 8.99
C ARG A 53 34.64 -10.43 10.10
N LYS A 54 35.40 -11.47 9.79
CA LYS A 54 35.93 -12.42 10.76
C LYS A 54 36.95 -11.74 11.67
N LYS A 55 36.72 -11.74 13.00
CA LYS A 55 37.76 -11.56 14.02
C LYS A 55 37.92 -12.86 14.80
N LYS A 56 39.19 -13.31 14.95
CA LYS A 56 39.64 -14.49 15.68
C LYS A 56 39.67 -14.24 17.19
N GLY A 57 39.29 -15.23 17.96
CA GLY A 57 39.86 -15.55 19.28
C GLY A 57 39.10 -15.03 20.51
N GLY A 58 38.58 -15.96 21.34
CA GLY A 58 38.16 -15.73 22.70
C GLY A 58 36.99 -16.63 23.12
N ARG A 59 37.29 -17.69 23.91
CA ARG A 59 36.28 -18.53 24.59
C ARG A 59 35.47 -17.66 25.55
N ARG A 60 34.33 -17.13 25.14
CA ARG A 60 33.31 -16.50 25.97
C ARG A 60 32.08 -17.41 26.01
N LYS A 61 31.58 -17.74 27.20
CA LYS A 61 30.33 -18.45 27.44
C LYS A 61 29.26 -17.87 26.53
N LYS A 62 28.70 -18.69 25.63
CA LYS A 62 27.57 -18.31 24.79
C LYS A 62 26.38 -18.00 25.67
N ARG A 63 26.16 -16.72 26.00
CA ARG A 63 24.82 -16.23 26.31
C ARG A 63 24.01 -16.45 25.03
N LYS A 64 22.96 -17.28 25.13
CA LYS A 64 21.94 -17.42 24.10
C LYS A 64 21.37 -16.00 23.85
N LYS A 65 21.85 -15.33 22.81
CA LYS A 65 21.31 -14.06 22.40
C LYS A 65 19.94 -14.38 21.79
N GLU A 66 18.88 -14.17 22.54
CA GLU A 66 17.52 -14.21 22.02
C GLU A 66 17.48 -13.28 20.82
N ARG A 67 17.22 -13.85 19.65
CA ARG A 67 17.01 -13.09 18.44
C ARG A 67 15.57 -12.60 18.51
N GLY A 68 15.35 -11.48 19.17
CA GLY A 68 14.07 -10.76 19.10
C GLY A 68 13.82 -10.34 17.65
N TYR A 69 12.56 -10.37 17.24
CA TYR A 69 12.14 -9.77 15.97
C TYR A 69 12.39 -8.27 16.05
N LYS A 70 12.82 -7.68 14.92
CA LYS A 70 13.03 -6.24 14.77
C LYS A 70 12.16 -5.79 13.60
N PRO A 71 10.86 -5.56 13.81
CA PRO A 71 9.97 -5.11 12.75
C PRO A 71 10.28 -3.67 12.37
N ASP A 72 10.17 -3.35 11.07
CA ASP A 72 10.20 -1.99 10.58
C ASP A 72 8.85 -1.30 10.78
N LEU A 73 7.77 -2.09 10.89
CA LEU A 73 6.41 -1.60 11.04
C LEU A 73 5.62 -2.49 12.00
N ILE A 74 4.84 -1.85 12.90
CA ILE A 74 3.87 -2.53 13.77
C ILE A 74 2.49 -1.98 13.44
N TRP A 75 1.56 -2.87 13.12
CA TRP A 75 0.18 -2.59 12.81
C TRP A 75 -0.70 -3.16 13.92
N SER A 76 -1.34 -2.31 14.72
CA SER A 76 -2.27 -2.68 15.78
C SER A 76 -3.72 -2.59 15.30
N ASP A 77 -4.61 -3.33 15.94
CA ASP A 77 -6.03 -3.36 15.63
C ASP A 77 -6.85 -3.69 16.88
N GLY A 78 -8.18 -3.41 16.87
CA GLY A 78 -9.07 -3.70 17.99
C GLY A 78 -9.23 -2.55 18.99
N GLU A 79 -8.77 -1.35 18.64
CA GLU A 79 -8.74 -0.18 19.52
C GLU A 79 -10.12 0.38 19.88
N TRP A 80 -11.15 0.11 19.07
CA TRP A 80 -12.49 0.72 19.19
C TRP A 80 -13.25 0.35 20.47
N GLU A 81 -12.91 -0.77 21.11
CA GLU A 81 -13.65 -1.23 22.31
C GLU A 81 -13.28 -0.44 23.56
N CYS A 82 -12.00 -0.15 23.79
CA CYS A 82 -11.50 0.41 25.04
C CYS A 82 -10.47 1.51 24.83
N PRO A 83 -10.29 2.42 25.83
CA PRO A 83 -9.30 3.49 25.74
C PRO A 83 -7.85 2.92 25.80
N ASP A 84 -6.90 3.76 25.41
CA ASP A 84 -5.47 3.48 25.43
C ASP A 84 -4.94 3.03 26.82
N THR A 85 -5.54 3.56 27.87
CA THR A 85 -5.22 3.18 29.28
C THR A 85 -5.60 1.73 29.61
N TYR A 86 -6.67 1.21 29.01
CA TYR A 86 -7.03 -0.21 29.16
C TYR A 86 -6.03 -1.13 28.45
N TRP A 87 -5.64 -0.77 27.22
CA TRP A 87 -4.67 -1.52 26.41
C TRP A 87 -3.23 -1.32 26.89
N ASN A 88 -2.98 -0.33 27.74
CA ASN A 88 -1.63 0.11 28.13
C ASN A 88 -0.74 0.50 26.94
N SER A 89 -1.36 0.94 25.87
CA SER A 89 -0.69 1.20 24.58
C SER A 89 0.25 2.40 24.65
N THR A 90 -0.08 3.43 25.42
CA THR A 90 0.79 4.61 25.64
C THR A 90 2.12 4.20 26.26
N HIS A 91 2.13 3.30 27.26
CA HIS A 91 3.39 2.78 27.86
C HIS A 91 4.19 1.94 26.86
N PHE A 92 3.51 1.12 26.06
CA PHE A 92 4.16 0.34 25.02
C PHE A 92 4.82 1.24 23.96
N LEU A 93 4.11 2.24 23.48
CA LEU A 93 4.62 3.19 22.49
C LEU A 93 5.76 4.04 23.04
N ALA A 94 5.66 4.47 24.30
CA ALA A 94 6.75 5.18 24.98
C ALA A 94 8.02 4.33 25.04
N TRP A 95 7.92 3.06 25.45
CA TRP A 95 9.05 2.14 25.41
C TRP A 95 9.55 1.91 23.97
N LEU A 96 8.64 1.72 23.01
CA LEU A 96 8.97 1.45 21.60
C LEU A 96 9.85 2.55 21.01
N TYR A 97 9.48 3.81 21.23
CA TYR A 97 10.13 4.96 20.63
C TYR A 97 11.30 5.55 21.47
N ASN A 98 11.39 5.23 22.76
CA ASN A 98 12.47 5.75 23.59
C ASN A 98 13.58 4.72 23.87
N ASP A 99 13.23 3.45 24.09
CA ASP A 99 14.13 2.47 24.67
C ASP A 99 14.33 1.21 23.83
N SER A 100 13.45 0.95 22.84
CA SER A 100 13.55 -0.28 22.06
C SER A 100 14.78 -0.27 21.12
N PRO A 101 15.28 -1.45 20.74
CA PRO A 101 16.42 -1.54 19.83
C PRO A 101 16.09 -1.13 18.38
N ILE A 102 14.83 -0.79 18.09
CA ILE A 102 14.31 -0.38 16.77
C ILE A 102 13.70 1.02 16.78
N LYS A 103 13.87 1.76 17.87
CA LYS A 103 13.23 3.06 18.11
C LYS A 103 13.42 4.10 17.02
N ASP A 104 14.56 4.06 16.32
CA ASP A 104 14.90 5.03 15.28
C ASP A 104 14.38 4.65 13.89
N GLU A 105 13.83 3.43 13.72
CA GLU A 105 13.45 2.88 12.41
C GLU A 105 11.97 2.44 12.36
N VAL A 106 11.35 2.12 13.53
CA VAL A 106 10.01 1.56 13.58
C VAL A 106 8.94 2.61 13.33
N VAL A 107 7.90 2.21 12.59
CA VAL A 107 6.71 3.02 12.34
C VAL A 107 5.47 2.25 12.81
N VAL A 108 4.51 2.94 13.39
CA VAL A 108 3.24 2.34 13.84
C VAL A 108 2.06 3.02 13.14
N ASN A 109 0.93 2.29 13.00
CA ASN A 109 -0.35 2.87 12.60
C ASN A 109 -0.99 3.67 13.76
N ASP A 110 -2.27 4.04 13.62
CA ASP A 110 -2.99 4.90 14.55
C ASP A 110 -4.04 4.17 15.42
N ARG A 111 -4.08 2.82 15.40
CA ARG A 111 -5.09 2.00 16.09
C ARG A 111 -4.60 1.53 17.46
N TRP A 112 -4.49 2.44 18.44
CA TRP A 112 -3.89 2.18 19.76
C TRP A 112 -4.83 2.40 20.96
N GLY A 113 -6.06 2.81 20.73
CA GLY A 113 -7.08 3.05 21.74
C GLY A 113 -8.28 3.75 21.13
N LYS A 114 -9.42 3.68 21.84
CA LYS A 114 -10.65 4.33 21.40
C LYS A 114 -10.40 5.82 21.16
N ASN A 115 -10.83 6.32 20.01
CA ASN A 115 -10.65 7.71 19.55
C ASN A 115 -9.19 8.10 19.22
N CYS A 116 -8.27 7.15 19.05
CA CYS A 116 -6.90 7.43 18.61
C CYS A 116 -6.76 7.51 17.07
N SER A 117 -7.65 6.85 16.34
CA SER A 117 -7.62 6.78 14.87
C SER A 117 -7.71 8.18 14.25
N CYS A 118 -6.92 8.45 13.24
CA CYS A 118 -6.75 9.76 12.59
C CYS A 118 -6.17 10.88 13.48
N HIS A 119 -5.67 10.56 14.67
CA HIS A 119 -5.11 11.55 15.60
C HIS A 119 -3.67 11.25 16.00
N HIS A 120 -3.34 9.99 16.28
CA HIS A 120 -2.05 9.60 16.83
C HIS A 120 -1.51 8.37 16.13
N GLY A 121 -0.36 8.49 15.46
CA GLY A 121 0.32 7.39 14.76
C GLY A 121 1.41 7.90 13.82
N GLY A 122 2.29 7.04 13.42
CA GLY A 122 3.30 7.34 12.41
C GLY A 122 2.69 7.46 11.00
N TYR A 123 1.57 6.79 10.79
CA TYR A 123 0.67 6.94 9.65
C TYR A 123 -0.78 6.61 10.06
N TYR A 124 -1.76 7.14 9.33
CA TYR A 124 -3.16 7.00 9.65
C TYR A 124 -3.84 5.93 8.78
N ASN A 125 -4.53 4.98 9.42
CA ASN A 125 -5.53 4.13 8.76
C ASN A 125 -6.92 4.73 8.86
N CYS A 126 -7.18 5.50 9.90
CA CYS A 126 -8.49 6.07 10.28
C CYS A 126 -9.57 5.00 10.48
N GLN A 127 -9.98 4.36 9.42
CA GLN A 127 -10.90 3.22 9.39
C GLN A 127 -10.55 2.29 8.21
N ASP A 128 -11.17 1.13 8.16
CA ASP A 128 -11.04 0.24 7.03
C ASP A 128 -11.56 0.88 5.74
N LYS A 129 -10.86 0.68 4.63
CA LYS A 129 -11.19 1.21 3.31
C LYS A 129 -11.28 2.75 3.27
N PHE A 130 -10.60 3.42 4.20
CA PHE A 130 -10.57 4.88 4.24
C PHE A 130 -9.86 5.43 3.00
N VAL A 131 -10.51 6.39 2.36
CA VAL A 131 -9.94 7.21 1.29
C VAL A 131 -10.24 8.67 1.60
N PRO A 132 -9.23 9.53 1.75
CA PRO A 132 -9.45 10.95 2.00
C PRO A 132 -9.99 11.63 0.74
N GLU A 133 -10.81 12.67 0.93
CA GLU A 133 -11.37 13.47 -0.18
C GLU A 133 -10.32 14.32 -0.91
N SER A 134 -9.24 14.64 -0.22
CA SER A 134 -8.12 15.45 -0.74
C SER A 134 -6.80 14.98 -0.14
N LEU A 135 -5.68 15.47 -0.69
CA LEU A 135 -4.33 15.12 -0.22
C LEU A 135 -4.16 15.48 1.26
N PRO A 136 -3.97 14.50 2.16
CA PRO A 136 -3.78 14.77 3.58
C PRO A 136 -2.39 15.33 3.87
N ASN A 137 -2.28 16.11 4.95
CA ASN A 137 -0.99 16.59 5.45
C ASN A 137 -0.20 15.53 6.23
N HIS A 138 -0.79 14.38 6.52
CA HIS A 138 -0.18 13.27 7.26
C HIS A 138 -0.08 12.02 6.36
N LYS A 139 0.92 11.18 6.61
CA LYS A 139 1.00 9.87 5.93
C LYS A 139 -0.18 9.01 6.32
N TRP A 140 -0.71 8.30 5.35
CA TRP A 140 -1.89 7.45 5.54
C TRP A 140 -1.79 6.16 4.73
N GLU A 141 -2.62 5.22 5.08
CA GLU A 141 -2.71 3.91 4.44
C GLU A 141 -4.17 3.52 4.26
N MET A 142 -4.53 3.15 3.05
CA MET A 142 -5.78 2.45 2.78
C MET A 142 -5.57 0.97 3.04
N CYS A 143 -6.29 0.39 4.00
CA CYS A 143 -6.33 -1.05 4.19
C CYS A 143 -7.65 -1.62 3.66
N THR A 144 -7.55 -2.59 2.76
CA THR A 144 -8.67 -3.26 2.11
C THR A 144 -8.44 -4.75 1.97
N SER A 145 -9.47 -5.50 1.59
CA SER A 145 -9.38 -6.95 1.36
C SER A 145 -9.94 -7.32 -0.01
N LEU A 146 -9.37 -8.37 -0.63
CA LEU A 146 -9.91 -8.91 -1.89
C LEU A 146 -11.35 -9.40 -1.75
N ASP A 147 -11.72 -9.98 -0.60
CA ASP A 147 -13.12 -10.23 -0.28
C ASP A 147 -13.75 -8.93 0.22
N LYS A 148 -14.78 -8.44 -0.47
CA LYS A 148 -15.49 -7.19 -0.16
C LYS A 148 -16.15 -7.20 1.22
N TRP A 149 -16.41 -8.40 1.78
CA TRP A 149 -17.22 -8.60 2.99
C TRP A 149 -16.46 -9.18 4.17
N SER A 150 -15.24 -9.69 3.96
CA SER A 150 -14.49 -10.35 5.01
C SER A 150 -12.99 -10.19 4.87
N TRP A 151 -12.32 -10.04 6.00
CA TRP A 151 -10.86 -10.08 6.09
C TRP A 151 -10.32 -11.52 6.09
N GLY A 152 -11.09 -12.47 6.63
CA GLY A 152 -10.78 -13.89 6.64
C GLY A 152 -11.39 -14.65 5.45
N TYR A 153 -10.92 -15.88 5.24
CA TYR A 153 -11.45 -16.77 4.21
C TYR A 153 -12.90 -17.20 4.51
N ARG A 154 -13.78 -17.10 3.52
CA ARG A 154 -15.15 -17.60 3.55
C ARG A 154 -15.35 -18.70 2.49
N ARG A 155 -16.00 -19.81 2.86
CA ARG A 155 -16.31 -20.89 1.91
C ARG A 155 -17.47 -20.57 0.98
N ASP A 156 -18.38 -19.74 1.42
CA ASP A 156 -19.60 -19.31 0.72
C ASP A 156 -19.41 -18.06 -0.13
N MET A 157 -18.18 -17.56 -0.24
CA MET A 157 -17.79 -16.42 -1.06
C MET A 157 -18.14 -16.66 -2.53
N LYS A 158 -18.84 -15.71 -3.14
CA LYS A 158 -19.18 -15.71 -4.57
C LYS A 158 -18.17 -14.87 -5.35
N LEU A 159 -18.08 -15.08 -6.66
CA LEU A 159 -17.19 -14.28 -7.51
C LEU A 159 -17.50 -12.77 -7.43
N ALA A 160 -18.77 -12.38 -7.34
CA ALA A 160 -19.19 -10.99 -7.17
C ALA A 160 -18.74 -10.36 -5.84
N ASP A 161 -18.39 -11.18 -4.83
CA ASP A 161 -17.88 -10.72 -3.55
C ASP A 161 -16.38 -10.36 -3.61
N VAL A 162 -15.69 -10.75 -4.68
CA VAL A 162 -14.27 -10.49 -4.86
C VAL A 162 -14.07 -9.21 -5.67
N LEU A 163 -13.14 -8.36 -5.24
CA LEU A 163 -12.72 -7.21 -6.04
C LEU A 163 -12.25 -7.66 -7.43
N SER A 164 -12.73 -6.99 -8.46
CA SER A 164 -12.23 -7.16 -9.83
C SER A 164 -10.83 -6.55 -9.98
N GLU A 165 -10.12 -6.89 -11.03
CA GLU A 165 -8.81 -6.33 -11.36
C GLU A 165 -8.88 -4.80 -11.51
N SER A 166 -9.92 -4.32 -12.20
CA SER A 166 -10.16 -2.89 -12.40
C SER A 166 -10.41 -2.16 -11.08
N GLU A 167 -11.20 -2.74 -10.15
CA GLU A 167 -11.44 -2.16 -8.83
C GLU A 167 -10.14 -2.06 -8.03
N ILE A 168 -9.31 -3.11 -8.01
CA ILE A 168 -8.04 -3.14 -7.28
C ILE A 168 -7.07 -2.10 -7.83
N ILE A 169 -6.95 -2.00 -9.17
CA ILE A 169 -6.05 -1.04 -9.83
C ILE A 169 -6.55 0.39 -9.58
N ALA A 170 -7.85 0.63 -9.64
CA ALA A 170 -8.43 1.94 -9.34
C ALA A 170 -8.16 2.36 -7.88
N GLU A 171 -8.37 1.47 -6.91
CA GLU A 171 -8.06 1.73 -5.50
C GLU A 171 -6.55 2.02 -5.28
N LEU A 172 -5.67 1.25 -5.94
CA LEU A 172 -4.22 1.46 -5.88
C LEU A 172 -3.82 2.82 -6.45
N VAL A 173 -4.30 3.15 -7.65
CA VAL A 173 -4.02 4.41 -8.34
C VAL A 173 -4.49 5.60 -7.52
N GLN A 174 -5.73 5.57 -7.05
CA GLN A 174 -6.30 6.60 -6.19
C GLN A 174 -5.48 6.79 -4.91
N THR A 175 -5.17 5.71 -4.22
CA THR A 175 -4.41 5.73 -2.96
C THR A 175 -3.04 6.36 -3.15
N VAL A 176 -2.30 5.96 -4.18
CA VAL A 176 -0.95 6.46 -4.44
C VAL A 176 -0.96 7.92 -4.89
N SER A 177 -1.93 8.32 -5.73
CA SER A 177 -2.09 9.70 -6.17
C SER A 177 -2.41 10.66 -5.01
N LEU A 178 -3.11 10.17 -3.98
CA LEU A 178 -3.39 10.88 -2.74
C LEU A 178 -2.29 10.70 -1.66
N GLY A 179 -1.12 10.17 -2.03
CA GLY A 179 0.04 10.02 -1.14
C GLY A 179 -0.08 8.92 -0.09
N GLY A 180 -1.07 8.05 -0.21
CA GLY A 180 -1.32 6.92 0.67
C GLY A 180 -0.46 5.69 0.34
N ASN A 181 -0.39 4.76 1.27
CA ASN A 181 0.09 3.39 1.08
C ASN A 181 -1.11 2.46 0.88
N TYR A 182 -1.03 1.54 -0.08
CA TYR A 182 -2.10 0.59 -0.34
C TYR A 182 -1.76 -0.77 0.29
N LEU A 183 -2.58 -1.19 1.25
CA LEU A 183 -2.49 -2.48 1.91
C LEU A 183 -3.65 -3.35 1.43
N LEU A 184 -3.35 -4.36 0.63
CA LEU A 184 -4.33 -5.32 0.12
C LEU A 184 -4.23 -6.63 0.88
N ASN A 185 -5.27 -6.99 1.62
CA ASN A 185 -5.36 -8.24 2.34
C ASN A 185 -5.88 -9.36 1.46
N ILE A 186 -5.38 -10.54 1.74
CA ILE A 186 -5.96 -11.82 1.30
C ILE A 186 -6.29 -12.68 2.51
N GLY A 187 -7.47 -13.32 2.54
CA GLY A 187 -7.84 -14.30 3.54
C GLY A 187 -7.38 -15.70 3.10
N PRO A 188 -6.27 -16.27 3.65
CA PRO A 188 -5.86 -17.63 3.27
C PRO A 188 -6.79 -18.68 3.89
N THR A 189 -6.82 -19.86 3.27
CA THR A 189 -7.54 -21.00 3.82
C THR A 189 -6.94 -21.46 5.15
N LYS A 190 -7.63 -22.34 5.88
CA LYS A 190 -7.12 -22.94 7.13
C LYS A 190 -5.77 -23.65 6.97
N ASP A 191 -5.43 -24.07 5.76
CA ASP A 191 -4.17 -24.75 5.44
C ASP A 191 -3.09 -23.74 4.93
N GLY A 192 -3.36 -22.43 5.00
CA GLY A 192 -2.44 -21.39 4.59
C GLY A 192 -2.35 -21.15 3.08
N LEU A 193 -3.31 -21.65 2.30
CA LEU A 193 -3.30 -21.52 0.85
C LEU A 193 -4.05 -20.27 0.39
N ILE A 194 -3.50 -19.61 -0.63
CA ILE A 194 -4.17 -18.54 -1.37
C ILE A 194 -5.02 -19.22 -2.46
N ILE A 195 -6.33 -18.98 -2.44
CA ILE A 195 -7.25 -19.59 -3.39
C ILE A 195 -7.04 -19.07 -4.83
N PRO A 196 -7.38 -19.86 -5.87
CA PRO A 196 -7.09 -19.52 -7.27
C PRO A 196 -7.58 -18.14 -7.70
N ILE A 197 -8.80 -17.74 -7.31
CA ILE A 197 -9.33 -16.42 -7.68
C ILE A 197 -8.49 -15.27 -7.09
N PHE A 198 -7.98 -15.39 -5.86
CA PHE A 198 -7.11 -14.38 -5.28
C PHE A 198 -5.74 -14.35 -5.98
N GLN A 199 -5.21 -15.53 -6.36
CA GLN A 199 -3.97 -15.61 -7.13
C GLN A 199 -4.14 -14.90 -8.49
N GLU A 200 -5.24 -15.15 -9.19
CA GLU A 200 -5.54 -14.51 -10.48
C GLU A 200 -5.55 -12.99 -10.35
N ARG A 201 -6.29 -12.42 -9.38
CA ARG A 201 -6.36 -10.99 -9.12
C ARG A 201 -4.98 -10.38 -8.84
N LEU A 202 -4.20 -11.03 -7.97
CA LEU A 202 -2.86 -10.57 -7.63
C LEU A 202 -1.90 -10.62 -8.81
N LEU A 203 -1.97 -11.67 -9.64
CA LEU A 203 -1.15 -11.80 -10.84
C LEU A 203 -1.53 -10.77 -11.91
N ALA A 204 -2.81 -10.45 -12.06
CA ALA A 204 -3.28 -9.41 -12.97
C ALA A 204 -2.74 -8.02 -12.57
N VAL A 205 -2.85 -7.67 -11.28
CA VAL A 205 -2.23 -6.44 -10.75
C VAL A 205 -0.72 -6.45 -10.95
N GLY A 206 -0.07 -7.60 -10.75
CA GLY A 206 1.36 -7.77 -10.99
C GLY A 206 1.76 -7.51 -12.45
N LYS A 207 0.98 -8.00 -13.42
CA LYS A 207 1.20 -7.73 -14.85
C LYS A 207 1.03 -6.24 -15.17
N TRP A 208 -0.02 -5.62 -14.65
CA TRP A 208 -0.23 -4.18 -14.80
C TRP A 208 0.95 -3.36 -14.26
N LEU A 209 1.46 -3.73 -13.08
CA LEU A 209 2.60 -3.08 -12.45
C LEU A 209 3.94 -3.29 -13.18
N GLN A 210 4.09 -4.36 -13.97
CA GLN A 210 5.28 -4.52 -14.83
C GLN A 210 5.39 -3.41 -15.87
N VAL A 211 4.28 -2.85 -16.32
CA VAL A 211 4.23 -1.75 -17.29
C VAL A 211 4.09 -0.41 -16.58
N SER A 212 3.07 -0.27 -15.73
CA SER A 212 2.70 1.01 -15.12
C SER A 212 3.42 1.30 -13.78
N GLY A 213 4.25 0.39 -13.30
CA GLY A 213 4.92 0.50 -12.01
C GLY A 213 5.85 1.71 -11.87
N GLU A 214 6.36 2.26 -12.98
CA GLU A 214 7.14 3.49 -12.97
C GLU A 214 6.34 4.67 -12.38
N ALA A 215 5.04 4.73 -12.67
CA ALA A 215 4.12 5.74 -12.17
C ALA A 215 3.70 5.51 -10.70
N ILE A 216 3.91 4.30 -10.16
CA ILE A 216 3.47 3.89 -8.82
C ILE A 216 4.62 3.84 -7.82
N TYR A 217 5.73 3.13 -8.19
CA TYR A 217 6.84 2.90 -7.27
C TYR A 217 7.71 4.13 -7.10
N ALA A 218 7.93 4.53 -5.85
CA ALA A 218 8.71 5.71 -5.48
C ALA A 218 8.19 7.02 -6.11
N SER A 219 6.92 7.05 -6.52
CA SER A 219 6.24 8.26 -6.95
C SER A 219 5.77 9.11 -5.76
N LYS A 220 5.39 10.33 -6.05
CA LYS A 220 4.81 11.30 -5.11
C LYS A 220 3.51 11.84 -5.69
N PRO A 221 2.58 12.33 -4.86
CA PRO A 221 1.47 13.12 -5.36
C PRO A 221 1.98 14.29 -6.22
N TRP A 222 1.33 14.52 -7.34
CA TRP A 222 1.56 15.72 -8.11
C TRP A 222 0.76 16.89 -7.50
N ARG A 223 0.93 18.14 -7.99
CA ARG A 223 0.19 19.32 -7.50
C ARG A 223 -1.34 19.21 -7.65
N VAL A 224 -1.81 18.42 -8.62
CA VAL A 224 -3.21 18.03 -8.81
C VAL A 224 -3.26 16.50 -8.76
N GLN A 225 -4.16 15.93 -7.97
CA GLN A 225 -4.26 14.48 -7.79
C GLN A 225 -5.26 13.85 -8.75
N LEU A 226 -6.34 14.57 -9.08
CA LEU A 226 -7.43 14.07 -9.91
C LEU A 226 -7.92 15.16 -10.85
N GLU A 227 -8.08 14.85 -12.14
CA GLU A 227 -8.95 15.63 -13.04
C GLU A 227 -10.36 15.04 -13.02
N LYS A 228 -11.30 15.86 -12.62
CA LYS A 228 -12.72 15.53 -12.66
C LYS A 228 -13.25 15.73 -14.09
N ASN A 229 -12.83 14.88 -14.98
CA ASN A 229 -13.36 14.77 -16.34
C ASN A 229 -13.98 13.38 -16.55
N GLU A 230 -14.52 13.11 -17.71
CA GLU A 230 -15.18 11.85 -18.07
C GLU A 230 -14.27 10.61 -17.93
N THR A 231 -12.96 10.78 -17.99
CA THR A 231 -11.98 9.68 -17.97
C THR A 231 -11.36 9.39 -16.60
N SER A 232 -11.70 10.18 -15.57
CA SER A 232 -11.14 10.01 -14.21
C SER A 232 -9.62 9.86 -14.22
N VAL A 233 -8.89 10.92 -14.58
CA VAL A 233 -7.44 10.91 -14.68
C VAL A 233 -6.80 11.22 -13.33
N TRP A 234 -6.02 10.29 -12.83
CA TRP A 234 -5.23 10.43 -11.60
C TRP A 234 -3.77 10.76 -11.91
N TYR A 235 -3.15 11.56 -11.05
CA TYR A 235 -1.78 12.02 -11.27
C TYR A 235 -0.83 11.56 -10.17
N THR A 236 0.35 11.16 -10.62
CA THR A 236 1.53 11.01 -9.78
C THR A 236 2.71 11.74 -10.42
N SER A 237 3.79 11.91 -9.68
CA SER A 237 5.02 12.50 -10.19
C SER A 237 6.24 11.73 -9.68
N LYS A 238 7.29 11.71 -10.49
CA LYS A 238 8.57 11.13 -10.11
C LYS A 238 9.68 11.84 -10.88
N ASP A 239 10.69 12.28 -10.16
CA ASP A 239 11.75 13.11 -10.72
C ASP A 239 11.16 14.35 -11.43
N SER A 240 11.39 14.54 -12.72
CA SER A 240 10.84 15.63 -13.53
C SER A 240 9.60 15.24 -14.34
N ALA A 241 9.14 14.01 -14.25
CA ALA A 241 8.00 13.51 -15.02
C ALA A 241 6.70 13.53 -14.21
N VAL A 242 5.60 13.78 -14.91
CA VAL A 242 4.23 13.65 -14.42
C VAL A 242 3.58 12.47 -15.13
N TYR A 243 2.87 11.64 -14.39
CA TYR A 243 2.15 10.49 -14.91
C TYR A 243 0.66 10.74 -14.81
N ALA A 244 -0.02 10.71 -15.94
CA ALA A 244 -1.48 10.77 -16.04
C ALA A 244 -2.01 9.34 -16.21
N ILE A 245 -2.67 8.83 -15.19
CA ILE A 245 -3.20 7.46 -15.13
C ILE A 245 -4.71 7.55 -15.31
N PHE A 246 -5.24 7.07 -16.42
CA PHE A 246 -6.67 7.11 -16.74
C PHE A 246 -7.28 5.71 -16.62
N LEU A 247 -8.43 5.64 -15.95
CA LEU A 247 -9.14 4.40 -15.61
C LEU A 247 -10.14 3.98 -16.67
N GLN A 248 -10.43 4.86 -17.62
CA GLN A 248 -11.33 4.60 -18.75
C GLN A 248 -10.68 5.09 -20.02
N TRP A 249 -10.70 4.26 -21.06
CA TRP A 249 -10.23 4.68 -22.38
C TRP A 249 -11.21 5.73 -22.93
N PRO A 250 -10.71 6.92 -23.35
CA PRO A 250 -11.58 7.99 -23.80
C PRO A 250 -12.23 7.64 -25.13
N GLU A 251 -13.50 8.04 -25.28
CA GLU A 251 -14.18 7.99 -26.56
C GLU A 251 -13.46 8.88 -27.59
N GLY A 252 -13.37 8.42 -28.83
CA GLY A 252 -12.68 9.15 -29.90
C GLY A 252 -11.15 9.21 -29.78
N GLU A 253 -10.54 8.40 -28.88
CA GLU A 253 -9.09 8.20 -28.78
C GLU A 253 -8.28 9.49 -28.54
N VAL A 254 -8.89 10.47 -27.89
CA VAL A 254 -8.23 11.72 -27.47
C VAL A 254 -8.34 11.89 -25.96
N LEU A 255 -7.19 11.93 -25.31
CA LEU A 255 -7.10 12.23 -23.88
C LEU A 255 -6.95 13.74 -23.70
N TYR A 256 -7.87 14.35 -22.97
CA TYR A 256 -7.85 15.76 -22.62
C TYR A 256 -7.36 15.94 -21.18
N LEU A 257 -6.31 16.74 -21.02
CA LEU A 257 -5.72 17.05 -19.72
C LEU A 257 -5.69 18.57 -19.53
N LYS A 258 -6.41 19.07 -18.52
CA LYS A 258 -6.50 20.51 -18.20
C LYS A 258 -5.39 20.98 -17.27
N SER A 259 -4.95 20.11 -16.38
CA SER A 259 -4.02 20.48 -15.32
C SER A 259 -2.56 20.60 -15.79
N PRO A 260 -2.00 19.68 -16.60
CA PRO A 260 -0.66 19.85 -17.13
C PRO A 260 -0.64 20.92 -18.23
N LYS A 261 0.27 21.91 -18.09
CA LYS A 261 0.47 22.93 -19.12
C LYS A 261 1.74 22.64 -19.91
N ALA A 262 1.55 22.43 -21.21
CA ALA A 262 2.66 22.10 -22.12
C ALA A 262 3.61 23.28 -22.33
N THR A 263 4.90 22.98 -22.47
CA THR A 263 5.98 23.92 -22.81
C THR A 263 6.58 23.57 -24.17
N SER A 264 7.59 24.31 -24.61
CA SER A 264 8.33 23.99 -25.85
C SER A 264 9.12 22.69 -25.78
N THR A 265 9.35 22.15 -24.58
CA THR A 265 10.10 20.92 -24.36
C THR A 265 9.21 19.74 -23.96
N THR A 266 7.87 19.91 -24.07
CA THR A 266 6.95 18.85 -23.69
C THR A 266 7.10 17.63 -24.59
N ARG A 267 7.28 16.48 -23.95
CA ARG A 267 7.30 15.17 -24.56
C ARG A 267 6.24 14.29 -23.91
N VAL A 268 5.52 13.52 -24.70
CA VAL A 268 4.42 12.68 -24.26
C VAL A 268 4.65 11.26 -24.75
N THR A 269 4.71 10.30 -23.83
CA THR A 269 4.84 8.87 -24.14
C THR A 269 3.79 8.08 -23.39
N MET A 270 3.50 6.86 -23.84
CA MET A 270 2.61 5.93 -23.11
C MET A 270 3.43 4.77 -22.60
N LEU A 271 3.29 4.44 -21.32
CA LEU A 271 4.02 3.31 -20.73
C LEU A 271 3.62 2.00 -21.41
N GLY A 272 4.63 1.21 -21.78
CA GLY A 272 4.46 -0.05 -22.50
C GLY A 272 4.33 0.07 -24.02
N LEU A 273 4.38 1.27 -24.57
CA LEU A 273 4.45 1.51 -26.03
C LEU A 273 5.74 2.26 -26.38
N GLU A 274 6.30 1.95 -27.54
CA GLU A 274 7.45 2.66 -28.08
C GLU A 274 7.03 3.93 -28.84
N GLY A 275 7.86 4.96 -28.73
CA GLY A 275 7.66 6.23 -29.45
C GLY A 275 6.86 7.28 -28.70
N ASP A 276 6.84 8.46 -29.29
CA ASP A 276 6.14 9.63 -28.73
C ASP A 276 4.71 9.69 -29.25
N LEU A 277 3.79 10.08 -28.38
CA LEU A 277 2.41 10.37 -28.76
C LEU A 277 2.29 11.79 -29.36
N LYS A 278 1.45 11.93 -30.36
CA LYS A 278 1.10 13.24 -30.91
C LYS A 278 0.23 14.01 -29.93
N TRP A 279 0.56 15.26 -29.71
CA TRP A 279 -0.21 16.13 -28.84
C TRP A 279 -0.33 17.55 -29.43
N SER A 280 -1.32 18.29 -28.99
CA SER A 280 -1.54 19.69 -29.32
C SER A 280 -2.17 20.42 -28.14
N LYS A 281 -2.23 21.74 -28.21
CA LYS A 281 -3.03 22.56 -27.29
C LYS A 281 -4.34 22.93 -27.95
N ASP A 282 -5.40 22.99 -27.16
CA ASP A 282 -6.67 23.59 -27.63
C ASP A 282 -6.71 25.13 -27.41
N ALA A 283 -7.83 25.74 -27.65
CA ALA A 283 -8.01 27.19 -27.46
C ALA A 283 -7.90 27.65 -26.00
N TYR A 284 -8.00 26.74 -25.04
CA TYR A 284 -7.87 26.99 -23.60
C TYR A 284 -6.49 26.60 -23.03
N GLU A 285 -5.52 26.33 -23.91
CA GLU A 285 -4.19 25.81 -23.54
C GLU A 285 -4.22 24.42 -22.86
N ASP A 286 -5.32 23.68 -22.98
CA ASP A 286 -5.43 22.34 -22.47
C ASP A 286 -4.72 21.35 -23.39
N LEU A 287 -4.10 20.33 -22.80
CA LEU A 287 -3.31 19.36 -23.54
C LEU A 287 -4.23 18.29 -24.14
N ARG A 288 -4.20 18.18 -25.48
CA ARG A 288 -4.88 17.14 -26.26
C ARG A 288 -3.87 16.11 -26.70
N ILE A 289 -4.02 14.87 -26.29
CA ILE A 289 -3.12 13.77 -26.63
C ILE A 289 -3.88 12.78 -27.51
N SER A 290 -3.37 12.53 -28.72
CA SER A 290 -3.92 11.49 -29.59
C SER A 290 -3.42 10.13 -29.12
N LEU A 291 -4.34 9.28 -28.67
CA LEU A 291 -4.03 7.90 -28.28
C LEU A 291 -3.92 7.01 -29.52
N PRO A 292 -3.15 5.92 -29.46
CA PRO A 292 -2.95 5.04 -30.60
C PRO A 292 -4.22 4.23 -30.89
N GLN A 293 -4.55 4.08 -32.16
CA GLN A 293 -5.61 3.19 -32.63
C GLN A 293 -5.12 1.76 -32.67
N LEU A 294 -5.19 1.09 -31.52
CA LEU A 294 -4.76 -0.29 -31.38
C LEU A 294 -5.94 -1.20 -31.05
N PRO A 295 -5.96 -2.43 -31.59
CA PRO A 295 -6.93 -3.42 -31.11
C PRO A 295 -6.66 -3.69 -29.61
N PRO A 296 -7.69 -4.04 -28.82
CA PRO A 296 -7.55 -4.30 -27.39
C PRO A 296 -6.43 -5.28 -27.03
N SER A 297 -6.20 -6.28 -27.89
CA SER A 297 -5.13 -7.28 -27.69
C SER A 297 -3.70 -6.74 -27.90
N ALA A 298 -3.53 -5.58 -28.50
CA ALA A 298 -2.24 -4.92 -28.72
C ALA A 298 -1.97 -3.80 -27.70
N LEU A 299 -2.94 -3.49 -26.84
CA LEU A 299 -2.70 -2.58 -25.72
C LEU A 299 -1.74 -3.21 -24.72
N PRO A 300 -0.80 -2.43 -24.16
CA PRO A 300 0.24 -2.97 -23.28
C PRO A 300 -0.31 -3.50 -21.95
N VAL A 301 -1.44 -2.98 -21.53
CA VAL A 301 -2.14 -3.33 -20.28
C VAL A 301 -3.65 -3.20 -20.45
N GLU A 302 -4.38 -3.80 -19.50
CA GLU A 302 -5.82 -3.67 -19.34
C GLU A 302 -6.14 -2.82 -18.10
N PHE A 303 -7.40 -2.37 -17.98
CA PHE A 303 -8.02 -1.72 -16.82
C PHE A 303 -7.60 -0.28 -16.53
N ALA A 304 -6.34 0.12 -16.78
CA ALA A 304 -5.86 1.48 -16.63
C ALA A 304 -4.59 1.71 -17.45
N TRP A 305 -4.45 2.89 -18.02
CA TRP A 305 -3.33 3.23 -18.91
C TRP A 305 -2.62 4.47 -18.39
N THR A 306 -1.34 4.58 -18.70
CA THR A 306 -0.50 5.65 -18.15
C THR A 306 0.21 6.39 -19.26
N VAL A 307 -0.03 7.70 -19.33
CA VAL A 307 0.75 8.62 -20.15
C VAL A 307 1.80 9.30 -19.26
N LYS A 308 3.05 9.27 -19.70
CA LYS A 308 4.17 9.99 -19.08
C LYS A 308 4.35 11.33 -19.79
N LEU A 309 4.37 12.39 -19.00
CA LEU A 309 4.51 13.78 -19.44
C LEU A 309 5.84 14.33 -18.92
N GLU A 310 6.71 14.72 -19.80
CA GLU A 310 7.97 15.40 -19.49
C GLU A 310 7.91 16.83 -19.98
N GLY A 311 8.57 17.76 -19.29
CA GLY A 311 8.60 19.17 -19.67
C GLY A 311 7.24 19.88 -19.57
N VAL A 312 6.36 19.48 -18.66
CA VAL A 312 5.08 20.13 -18.33
C VAL A 312 5.20 20.95 -17.04
N LYS A 313 4.29 21.97 -16.92
CA LYS A 313 4.15 22.81 -15.72
C LYS A 313 2.85 22.49 -14.98
#